data_6887159069d08e65c4736a9b0c556d2b
#
_entry.id   6887159069d08e65c4736a9b0c556d2b
#
_cell.length_a   1.000
_cell.length_b   1.000
_cell.length_c   1.000
_cell.angle_alpha   90.00
_cell.angle_beta   90.00
_cell.angle_gamma   90.00
#
_symmetry.space_group_name_H-M   'P 1'
#
loop_
_entity.id
_entity.type
_entity.pdbx_description
1 polymer ?
#
loop_
_entity_poly.entity_id
_entity_poly.type
_entity_poly.pdbx_seq_one_letter_code
_entity_poly.pdbx_strand_id
1 'polypeptide(L)'
;MKSEFSAVFHRLADTPPGQSFDVFGATVEFLSWSDEFCVMRGTVPAGSSVPLHHHADAEDFLILSGTHQVLIQDAGGLQWRDAHAGDYVCVPGGVFHAHLNITDEPAVDLIVTTARLGRFFTEIGRPVTDSLQPPTPEEVAHFVEVSTKYGYVLGTPEENAAAGIAMPQFAG
;
A
#
# COMPACT_ATOMS: atom_id res chain seq x y z
N MET A 1 -19.43 -23.50 25.13
CA MET A 1 -19.28 -22.35 24.22
C MET A 1 -18.66 -22.89 22.93
N LYS A 2 -19.41 -22.91 21.83
CA LYS A 2 -18.82 -23.26 20.53
C LYS A 2 -17.97 -22.05 20.11
N SER A 3 -16.71 -22.29 19.77
CA SER A 3 -15.82 -21.28 19.18
C SER A 3 -16.49 -20.75 17.90
N GLU A 4 -16.73 -19.46 17.81
CA GLU A 4 -17.29 -18.78 16.64
C GLU A 4 -16.25 -18.59 15.51
N PHE A 5 -15.17 -19.37 15.55
CA PHE A 5 -14.15 -19.33 14.49
C PHE A 5 -14.59 -20.25 13.36
N SER A 6 -14.98 -19.67 12.24
CA SER A 6 -15.22 -20.37 10.99
C SER A 6 -14.16 -20.02 9.96
N ALA A 7 -13.79 -21.00 9.12
CA ALA A 7 -12.95 -20.71 7.96
C ALA A 7 -13.71 -19.83 6.97
N VAL A 8 -13.01 -18.86 6.38
CA VAL A 8 -13.54 -17.97 5.35
C VAL A 8 -12.89 -18.32 4.01
N PHE A 9 -13.71 -18.36 2.97
CA PHE A 9 -13.26 -18.61 1.61
C PHE A 9 -13.51 -17.36 0.76
N HIS A 10 -12.45 -16.78 0.20
CA HIS A 10 -12.53 -15.65 -0.73
C HIS A 10 -12.16 -16.07 -2.15
N ARG A 11 -12.99 -15.70 -3.14
CA ARG A 11 -12.57 -15.69 -4.54
C ARG A 11 -11.98 -14.30 -4.85
N LEU A 12 -10.69 -14.23 -5.07
CA LEU A 12 -10.03 -12.93 -5.30
C LEU A 12 -10.41 -12.28 -6.64
N ALA A 13 -11.02 -13.04 -7.57
CA ALA A 13 -11.60 -12.49 -8.80
C ALA A 13 -12.94 -11.77 -8.55
N ASP A 14 -13.62 -12.08 -7.46
CA ASP A 14 -14.87 -11.43 -7.07
C ASP A 14 -14.56 -10.18 -6.22
N THR A 15 -15.50 -9.25 -6.12
CA THR A 15 -15.38 -8.16 -5.16
C THR A 15 -15.43 -8.73 -3.74
N PRO A 16 -14.39 -8.57 -2.92
CA PRO A 16 -14.42 -9.08 -1.55
C PRO A 16 -15.50 -8.37 -0.75
N PRO A 17 -16.13 -9.07 0.19
CA PRO A 17 -17.10 -8.47 1.11
C PRO A 17 -16.43 -7.63 2.21
N GLY A 18 -15.14 -7.30 2.06
CA GLY A 18 -14.34 -6.60 3.05
C GLY A 18 -14.52 -5.09 3.04
N GLN A 19 -13.99 -4.44 4.07
CA GLN A 19 -13.89 -3.01 4.12
C GLN A 19 -12.76 -2.53 3.20
N SER A 20 -13.08 -1.59 2.30
CA SER A 20 -12.13 -1.02 1.34
C SER A 20 -11.82 0.42 1.71
N PHE A 21 -10.57 0.80 1.57
CA PHE A 21 -10.07 2.15 1.83
C PHE A 21 -9.24 2.67 0.66
N ASP A 22 -9.42 3.93 0.33
CA ASP A 22 -8.45 4.71 -0.45
C ASP A 22 -7.34 5.17 0.50
N VAL A 23 -6.12 4.83 0.18
CA VAL A 23 -4.91 5.17 0.94
C VAL A 23 -4.01 6.10 0.10
N PHE A 24 -4.55 7.26 -0.25
CA PHE A 24 -3.87 8.32 -1.01
C PHE A 24 -3.46 7.92 -2.44
N GLY A 25 -4.37 7.23 -3.14
CA GLY A 25 -4.21 6.91 -4.56
C GLY A 25 -4.06 5.42 -4.86
N ALA A 26 -3.68 4.61 -3.89
CA ALA A 26 -3.89 3.16 -3.92
C ALA A 26 -5.14 2.80 -3.11
N THR A 27 -5.68 1.61 -3.32
CA THR A 27 -6.76 1.08 -2.48
C THR A 27 -6.33 -0.19 -1.79
N VAL A 28 -6.83 -0.41 -0.57
CA VAL A 28 -6.64 -1.66 0.17
C VAL A 28 -7.98 -2.22 0.62
N GLU A 29 -8.14 -3.53 0.55
CA GLU A 29 -9.32 -4.27 1.01
C GLU A 29 -8.85 -5.37 1.97
N PHE A 30 -9.38 -5.37 3.18
CA PHE A 30 -9.01 -6.35 4.18
C PHE A 30 -9.68 -7.71 3.92
N LEU A 31 -8.88 -8.76 3.73
CA LEU A 31 -9.34 -10.13 3.49
C LEU A 31 -9.36 -10.95 4.77
N SER A 32 -8.35 -10.80 5.60
CA SER A 32 -8.29 -11.45 6.91
C SER A 32 -7.46 -10.64 7.90
N TRP A 33 -7.76 -10.82 9.18
CA TRP A 33 -7.12 -10.12 10.27
C TRP A 33 -6.93 -11.03 11.49
N SER A 34 -5.76 -10.98 12.09
CA SER A 34 -5.46 -11.60 13.38
C SER A 34 -4.79 -10.59 14.32
N ASP A 35 -4.41 -11.00 15.51
CA ASP A 35 -3.67 -10.14 16.43
C ASP A 35 -2.23 -9.86 15.96
N GLU A 36 -1.69 -10.71 15.09
CA GLU A 36 -0.30 -10.67 14.64
C GLU A 36 -0.14 -10.09 13.23
N PHE A 37 -1.01 -10.48 12.32
CA PHE A 37 -0.91 -10.09 10.90
C PHE A 37 -2.27 -9.77 10.29
N CYS A 38 -2.23 -9.09 9.15
CA CYS A 38 -3.37 -8.93 8.27
C CYS A 38 -3.01 -9.27 6.83
N VAL A 39 -4.02 -9.68 6.07
CA VAL A 39 -3.93 -9.93 4.63
C VAL A 39 -4.90 -9.00 3.94
N MET A 40 -4.40 -8.29 2.95
CA MET A 40 -5.17 -7.32 2.16
C MET A 40 -5.02 -7.62 0.67
N ARG A 41 -5.98 -7.15 -0.11
CA ARG A 41 -5.82 -6.96 -1.54
C ARG A 41 -5.53 -5.48 -1.78
N GLY A 42 -4.35 -5.19 -2.32
CA GLY A 42 -3.95 -3.86 -2.77
C GLY A 42 -4.30 -3.65 -4.24
N THR A 43 -4.59 -2.42 -4.62
CA THR A 43 -4.70 -2.02 -6.03
C THR A 43 -3.96 -0.72 -6.23
N VAL A 44 -3.00 -0.73 -7.17
CA VAL A 44 -2.28 0.46 -7.63
C VAL A 44 -2.86 0.85 -8.98
N PRO A 45 -3.65 1.92 -9.06
CA PRO A 45 -4.29 2.35 -10.31
C PRO A 45 -3.26 2.69 -11.40
N ALA A 46 -3.72 2.65 -12.65
CA ALA A 46 -2.93 3.09 -13.80
C ALA A 46 -2.37 4.52 -13.60
N GLY A 47 -1.10 4.72 -13.86
CA GLY A 47 -0.41 6.01 -13.77
C GLY A 47 -0.22 6.55 -12.36
N SER A 48 -0.48 5.75 -11.31
CA SER A 48 -0.34 6.17 -9.92
C SER A 48 0.96 5.70 -9.28
N SER A 49 1.31 6.30 -8.14
CA SER A 49 2.48 5.94 -7.36
C SER A 49 2.18 5.93 -5.86
N VAL A 50 2.87 5.07 -5.14
CA VAL A 50 3.04 5.14 -3.68
C VAL A 50 4.42 5.73 -3.43
N PRO A 51 4.52 6.90 -2.79
CA PRO A 51 5.79 7.59 -2.58
C PRO A 51 6.80 6.77 -1.78
N LEU A 52 8.08 7.17 -1.89
CA LEU A 52 9.17 6.57 -1.13
C LEU A 52 8.90 6.68 0.38
N HIS A 53 8.96 5.53 1.06
CA HIS A 53 8.73 5.45 2.50
C HIS A 53 9.41 4.22 3.11
N HIS A 54 9.47 4.18 4.43
CA HIS A 54 9.77 2.97 5.19
C HIS A 54 8.99 2.96 6.51
N HIS A 55 8.83 1.79 7.08
CA HIS A 55 8.23 1.55 8.40
C HIS A 55 8.87 0.31 9.05
N ALA A 56 8.66 0.12 10.34
CA ALA A 56 9.28 -1.00 11.08
C ALA A 56 8.64 -2.37 10.77
N ASP A 57 7.46 -2.37 10.17
CA ASP A 57 6.71 -3.58 9.85
C ASP A 57 7.25 -4.22 8.57
N ALA A 58 7.30 -5.56 8.51
CA ALA A 58 7.56 -6.26 7.26
C ALA A 58 6.29 -6.22 6.39
N GLU A 59 6.47 -6.15 5.08
CA GLU A 59 5.38 -6.12 4.13
C GLU A 59 5.74 -6.94 2.89
N ASP A 60 4.95 -7.96 2.61
CA ASP A 60 5.16 -8.86 1.49
C ASP A 60 4.04 -8.70 0.46
N PHE A 61 4.42 -8.76 -0.81
CA PHE A 61 3.51 -8.59 -1.95
C PHE A 61 3.58 -9.80 -2.87
N LEU A 62 2.45 -10.42 -3.15
CA LEU A 62 2.28 -11.36 -4.26
C LEU A 62 1.47 -10.67 -5.36
N ILE A 63 2.06 -10.44 -6.51
CA ILE A 63 1.38 -9.79 -7.63
C ILE A 63 0.35 -10.75 -8.21
N LEU A 64 -0.93 -10.38 -8.17
CA LEU A 64 -2.06 -11.18 -8.64
C LEU A 64 -2.37 -10.90 -10.11
N SER A 65 -2.31 -9.63 -10.52
CA SER A 65 -2.57 -9.22 -11.90
C SER A 65 -1.95 -7.86 -12.21
N GLY A 66 -1.79 -7.56 -13.48
CA GLY A 66 -1.15 -6.34 -13.95
C GLY A 66 0.36 -6.38 -13.78
N THR A 67 0.97 -5.21 -13.88
CA THR A 67 2.41 -4.98 -13.71
C THR A 67 2.59 -3.64 -13.02
N HIS A 68 3.40 -3.60 -11.99
CA HIS A 68 3.89 -2.34 -11.47
C HIS A 68 5.38 -2.42 -11.15
N GLN A 69 6.01 -1.27 -10.98
CA GLN A 69 7.40 -1.19 -10.55
C GLN A 69 7.46 -1.05 -9.05
N VAL A 70 8.37 -1.79 -8.42
CA VAL A 70 8.69 -1.68 -7.00
C VAL A 70 10.11 -1.12 -6.87
N LEU A 71 10.26 -0.02 -6.14
CA LEU A 71 11.58 0.50 -5.77
C LEU A 71 12.05 -0.25 -4.54
N ILE A 72 13.13 -0.99 -4.67
CA ILE A 72 13.73 -1.77 -3.58
C ILE A 72 15.16 -1.31 -3.32
N GLN A 73 15.58 -1.42 -2.08
CA GLN A 73 16.95 -1.18 -1.68
C GLN A 73 17.72 -2.50 -1.65
N ASP A 74 18.79 -2.58 -2.43
CA ASP A 74 19.74 -3.68 -2.41
C ASP A 74 21.18 -3.18 -2.18
N ALA A 75 22.17 -4.05 -2.32
CA ALA A 75 23.59 -3.70 -2.15
C ALA A 75 24.07 -2.61 -3.14
N GLY A 76 23.38 -2.40 -4.24
CA GLY A 76 23.65 -1.37 -5.25
C GLY A 76 22.92 -0.05 -4.99
N GLY A 77 22.09 0.04 -3.95
CA GLY A 77 21.25 1.17 -3.62
C GLY A 77 19.78 0.96 -4.03
N LEU A 78 19.05 2.06 -4.19
CA LEU A 78 17.64 2.03 -4.63
C LEU A 78 17.55 1.72 -6.12
N GLN A 79 16.78 0.69 -6.48
CA GLN A 79 16.58 0.27 -7.87
C GLN A 79 15.10 -0.09 -8.13
N TRP A 80 14.56 0.39 -9.25
CA TRP A 80 13.28 -0.05 -9.73
C TRP A 80 13.34 -1.46 -10.31
N ARG A 81 12.35 -2.28 -9.94
CA ARG A 81 12.15 -3.63 -10.47
C ARG A 81 10.72 -3.75 -10.99
N ASP A 82 10.57 -4.26 -12.20
CA ASP A 82 9.26 -4.63 -12.72
C ASP A 82 8.76 -5.88 -11.98
N ALA A 83 7.54 -5.82 -11.48
CA ALA A 83 6.86 -6.91 -10.81
C ALA A 83 5.60 -7.28 -11.61
N HIS A 84 5.52 -8.55 -12.00
CA HIS A 84 4.47 -9.11 -12.85
C HIS A 84 3.62 -10.11 -12.08
N ALA A 85 2.46 -10.45 -12.59
CA ALA A 85 1.61 -11.50 -12.01
C ALA A 85 2.40 -12.79 -11.74
N GLY A 86 2.37 -13.26 -10.50
CA GLY A 86 3.12 -14.41 -10.00
C GLY A 86 4.46 -14.05 -9.32
N ASP A 87 4.94 -12.81 -9.44
CA ASP A 87 6.13 -12.36 -8.71
C ASP A 87 5.81 -12.09 -7.23
N TYR A 88 6.82 -12.34 -6.41
CA TYR A 88 6.75 -12.12 -4.96
C TYR A 88 7.84 -11.15 -4.54
N VAL A 89 7.43 -10.12 -3.82
CA VAL A 89 8.32 -9.08 -3.29
C VAL A 89 8.27 -9.14 -1.76
N CYS A 90 9.43 -9.28 -1.12
CA CYS A 90 9.56 -9.25 0.33
C CYS A 90 10.26 -7.95 0.73
N VAL A 91 9.60 -7.12 1.53
CA VAL A 91 10.14 -5.88 2.07
C VAL A 91 10.29 -6.02 3.58
N PRO A 92 11.52 -6.26 4.10
CA PRO A 92 11.77 -6.28 5.53
C PRO A 92 11.50 -4.91 6.17
N GLY A 93 11.12 -4.92 7.45
CA GLY A 93 10.92 -3.69 8.21
C GLY A 93 12.17 -2.79 8.20
N GLY A 94 11.95 -1.49 8.05
CA GLY A 94 12.99 -0.47 7.98
C GLY A 94 13.62 -0.26 6.60
N VAL A 95 13.23 -1.03 5.58
CA VAL A 95 13.75 -0.88 4.21
C VAL A 95 12.92 0.14 3.44
N PHE A 96 13.58 1.12 2.81
CA PHE A 96 12.92 2.06 1.91
C PHE A 96 12.39 1.36 0.67
N HIS A 97 11.13 1.65 0.34
CA HIS A 97 10.46 1.14 -0.85
C HIS A 97 9.44 2.14 -1.38
N ALA A 98 9.00 1.92 -2.60
CA ALA A 98 7.98 2.71 -3.30
C ALA A 98 7.34 1.85 -4.40
N HIS A 99 6.16 2.26 -4.86
CA HIS A 99 5.48 1.60 -5.98
C HIS A 99 5.11 2.62 -7.05
N LEU A 100 5.22 2.22 -8.31
CA LEU A 100 4.88 3.05 -9.46
C LEU A 100 4.22 2.19 -10.54
N ASN A 101 3.01 2.53 -10.90
CA ASN A 101 2.33 1.90 -12.02
C ASN A 101 2.35 2.83 -13.24
N ILE A 102 3.26 2.57 -14.18
CA ILE A 102 3.41 3.33 -15.42
C ILE A 102 2.56 2.76 -16.56
N THR A 103 1.78 1.70 -16.30
CA THR A 103 0.93 1.06 -17.32
C THR A 103 -0.43 1.74 -17.38
N ASP A 104 -1.24 1.36 -18.35
CA ASP A 104 -2.63 1.81 -18.56
C ASP A 104 -3.67 0.92 -17.86
N GLU A 105 -3.22 -0.13 -17.17
CA GLU A 105 -4.05 -1.07 -16.43
C GLU A 105 -3.71 -1.03 -14.93
N PRO A 106 -4.67 -1.27 -14.03
CA PRO A 106 -4.38 -1.38 -12.60
C PRO A 106 -3.53 -2.63 -12.29
N ALA A 107 -2.62 -2.51 -11.34
CA ALA A 107 -1.92 -3.65 -10.74
C ALA A 107 -2.59 -4.05 -9.43
N VAL A 108 -2.74 -5.34 -9.19
CA VAL A 108 -3.40 -5.91 -8.01
C VAL A 108 -2.46 -6.85 -7.28
N ASP A 109 -2.32 -6.64 -5.98
CA ASP A 109 -1.44 -7.41 -5.12
C ASP A 109 -2.22 -8.09 -3.99
N LEU A 110 -1.73 -9.24 -3.53
CA LEU A 110 -2.01 -9.73 -2.20
C LEU A 110 -0.92 -9.21 -1.27
N ILE A 111 -1.31 -8.45 -0.25
CA ILE A 111 -0.40 -7.86 0.73
C ILE A 111 -0.52 -8.64 2.03
N VAL A 112 0.61 -9.09 2.57
CA VAL A 112 0.69 -9.70 3.91
C VAL A 112 1.60 -8.83 4.76
N THR A 113 1.07 -8.34 5.87
CA THR A 113 1.83 -7.49 6.78
C THR A 113 1.39 -7.67 8.24
N THR A 114 1.97 -6.91 9.15
CA THR A 114 1.61 -6.96 10.57
C THR A 114 0.23 -6.38 10.82
N ALA A 115 -0.43 -6.85 11.88
CA ALA A 115 -1.69 -6.23 12.34
C ALA A 115 -1.51 -4.74 12.71
N ARG A 116 -0.30 -4.33 13.07
CA ARG A 116 0.03 -2.93 13.37
C ARG A 116 -0.03 -2.06 12.13
N LEU A 117 0.57 -2.48 11.01
CA LEU A 117 0.50 -1.73 9.74
C LEU A 117 -0.93 -1.76 9.18
N GLY A 118 -1.66 -2.86 9.35
CA GLY A 118 -3.08 -2.90 9.01
C GLY A 118 -3.90 -1.83 9.76
N ARG A 119 -3.64 -1.61 11.06
CA ARG A 119 -4.28 -0.52 11.82
C ARG A 119 -3.91 0.86 11.30
N PHE A 120 -2.67 1.07 10.89
CA PHE A 120 -2.25 2.29 10.21
C PHE A 120 -3.12 2.57 8.98
N PHE A 121 -3.27 1.61 8.07
CA PHE A 121 -4.12 1.76 6.89
C PHE A 121 -5.58 2.04 7.22
N THR A 122 -6.09 1.46 8.30
CA THR A 122 -7.47 1.76 8.76
C THR A 122 -7.60 3.19 9.27
N GLU A 123 -6.58 3.73 9.96
CA GLU A 123 -6.62 5.08 10.52
C GLU A 123 -6.47 6.17 9.45
N ILE A 124 -5.65 5.95 8.41
CA ILE A 124 -5.46 6.93 7.33
C ILE A 124 -6.48 6.76 6.20
N GLY A 125 -7.16 5.61 6.15
CA GLY A 125 -8.00 5.22 5.04
C GLY A 125 -9.22 6.12 4.87
N ARG A 126 -9.48 6.51 3.62
CA ARG A 126 -10.67 7.26 3.22
C ARG A 126 -11.70 6.32 2.59
N PRO A 127 -12.98 6.66 2.59
CA PRO A 127 -13.97 5.88 1.84
C PRO A 127 -13.61 5.82 0.35
N VAL A 128 -13.70 4.62 -0.21
CA VAL A 128 -13.56 4.45 -1.67
C VAL A 128 -14.79 5.06 -2.34
N THR A 129 -14.57 5.92 -3.33
CA THR A 129 -15.60 6.58 -4.15
C THR A 129 -15.37 6.29 -5.64
N ASP A 130 -16.39 6.50 -6.46
CA ASP A 130 -16.32 6.25 -7.91
C ASP A 130 -15.27 7.12 -8.64
N SER A 131 -14.82 8.19 -8.01
CA SER A 131 -13.73 9.04 -8.52
C SER A 131 -12.77 9.38 -7.39
N LEU A 132 -11.48 9.07 -7.59
CA LEU A 132 -10.43 9.49 -6.67
C LEU A 132 -10.40 11.02 -6.58
N GLN A 133 -10.58 11.52 -5.37
CA GLN A 133 -10.48 12.95 -5.09
C GLN A 133 -9.09 13.25 -4.49
N PRO A 134 -8.45 14.35 -4.87
CA PRO A 134 -7.26 14.80 -4.19
C PRO A 134 -7.52 14.93 -2.69
N PRO A 135 -6.55 14.57 -1.82
CA PRO A 135 -6.74 14.74 -0.38
C PRO A 135 -6.87 16.22 -0.01
N THR A 136 -7.74 16.49 0.97
CA THR A 136 -7.86 17.80 1.57
C THR A 136 -6.64 18.12 2.46
N PRO A 137 -6.36 19.40 2.78
CA PRO A 137 -5.31 19.76 3.73
C PRO A 137 -5.45 19.09 5.09
N GLU A 138 -6.69 18.90 5.58
CA GLU A 138 -6.99 18.22 6.83
C GLU A 138 -6.65 16.72 6.78
N GLU A 139 -6.97 16.06 5.66
CA GLU A 139 -6.61 14.65 5.44
C GLU A 139 -5.10 14.46 5.36
N VAL A 140 -4.39 15.38 4.71
CA VAL A 140 -2.91 15.38 4.67
C VAL A 140 -2.32 15.57 6.07
N ALA A 141 -2.84 16.52 6.85
CA ALA A 141 -2.38 16.75 8.23
C ALA A 141 -2.62 15.52 9.10
N HIS A 142 -3.79 14.89 8.98
CA HIS A 142 -4.11 13.65 9.68
C HIS A 142 -3.16 12.51 9.27
N PHE A 143 -2.89 12.34 7.98
CA PHE A 143 -1.93 11.35 7.49
C PHE A 143 -0.53 11.54 8.09
N VAL A 144 -0.04 12.78 8.17
CA VAL A 144 1.27 13.09 8.78
C VAL A 144 1.29 12.76 10.27
N GLU A 145 0.22 13.10 11.00
CA GLU A 145 0.07 12.78 12.43
C GLU A 145 0.09 11.27 12.67
N VAL A 146 -0.73 10.53 11.93
CA VAL A 146 -0.82 9.07 12.06
C VAL A 146 0.48 8.40 11.62
N SER A 147 1.12 8.88 10.55
CA SER A 147 2.45 8.41 10.12
C SER A 147 3.47 8.54 11.25
N THR A 148 3.52 9.68 11.92
CA THR A 148 4.39 9.89 13.08
C THR A 148 4.08 8.91 14.21
N LYS A 149 2.81 8.69 14.54
CA LYS A 149 2.35 7.76 15.57
C LYS A 149 2.81 6.32 15.29
N TYR A 150 2.79 5.91 14.05
CA TYR A 150 3.17 4.55 13.64
C TYR A 150 4.64 4.40 13.26
N GLY A 151 5.43 5.49 13.27
CA GLY A 151 6.81 5.47 12.80
C GLY A 151 6.92 5.14 11.30
N TYR A 152 5.90 5.55 10.54
CA TYR A 152 5.90 5.51 9.08
C TYR A 152 6.62 6.77 8.58
N VAL A 153 7.73 6.58 7.91
CA VAL A 153 8.62 7.67 7.48
C VAL A 153 8.52 7.84 5.98
N LEU A 154 8.12 9.02 5.55
CA LEU A 154 8.09 9.39 4.14
C LEU A 154 9.48 9.87 3.69
N GLY A 155 9.88 9.51 2.48
CA GLY A 155 11.02 10.14 1.81
C GLY A 155 10.75 11.62 1.58
N THR A 156 11.80 12.42 1.64
CA THR A 156 11.72 13.86 1.34
C THR A 156 11.31 14.09 -0.13
N PRO A 157 10.82 15.30 -0.48
CA PRO A 157 10.54 15.64 -1.88
C PRO A 157 11.76 15.44 -2.79
N GLU A 158 12.96 15.73 -2.31
CA GLU A 158 14.21 15.56 -3.05
C GLU A 158 14.54 14.07 -3.27
N GLU A 159 14.34 13.23 -2.27
CA GLU A 159 14.54 11.76 -2.38
C GLU A 159 13.53 11.14 -3.34
N ASN A 160 12.26 11.54 -3.27
CA ASN A 160 11.24 11.11 -4.22
C ASN A 160 11.58 11.55 -5.65
N ALA A 161 11.97 12.81 -5.85
CA ALA A 161 12.38 13.32 -7.16
C ALA A 161 13.61 12.59 -7.70
N ALA A 162 14.60 12.26 -6.86
CA ALA A 162 15.77 11.49 -7.24
C ALA A 162 15.40 10.05 -7.66
N ALA A 163 14.33 9.49 -7.09
CA ALA A 163 13.77 8.20 -7.48
C ALA A 163 12.83 8.28 -8.71
N GLY A 164 12.60 9.47 -9.26
CA GLY A 164 11.68 9.68 -10.39
C GLY A 164 10.19 9.67 -10.01
N ILE A 165 9.88 9.80 -8.71
CA ILE A 165 8.51 9.84 -8.20
C ILE A 165 8.02 11.29 -8.18
N ALA A 166 6.96 11.56 -8.92
CA ALA A 166 6.26 12.84 -8.86
C ALA A 166 5.39 12.87 -7.60
N MET A 167 5.75 13.74 -6.64
CA MET A 167 4.92 13.96 -5.46
C MET A 167 3.64 14.70 -5.87
N PRO A 168 2.46 14.32 -5.32
CA PRO A 168 1.24 15.09 -5.53
C PRO A 168 1.47 16.55 -5.12
N GLN A 169 1.17 17.48 -6.01
CA GLN A 169 1.15 18.90 -5.65
C GLN A 169 -0.17 19.12 -4.89
N PHE A 170 -0.07 19.32 -3.60
CA PHE A 170 -1.22 19.77 -2.82
C PHE A 170 -1.50 21.23 -3.21
N ALA A 171 -2.71 21.50 -3.71
CA ALA A 171 -3.13 22.87 -3.96
C ALA A 171 -3.11 23.62 -2.64
N GLY A 172 -2.26 24.65 -2.57
CA GLY A 172 -2.15 25.55 -1.43
C GLY A 172 -3.38 26.46 -1.29
#